data_09aa30e7c331ebba436011f1bf67f0c8
#
_entry.id   09aa30e7c331ebba436011f1bf67f0c8
#
_cell.length_a   1.000
_cell.length_b   1.000
_cell.length_c   1.000
_cell.angle_alpha   90.00
_cell.angle_beta   90.00
_cell.angle_gamma   90.00
#
_symmetry.space_group_name_H-M   'P 1'
#
loop_
_entity.id
_entity.type
_entity.pdbx_description
1 polymer ?
#
loop_
_entity_poly.entity_id
_entity_poly.type
_entity_poly.pdbx_seq_one_letter_code
_entity_poly.pdbx_strand_id
1 'polypeptide(L)'
;MWLVPLCLYSTSAFAWGLYTHVYFAQLLIWGVPIADPALRRLARRMPQLVMSGACLPDLAVLGPRVGAPAFQDTHEWGRARALLHHARSDEEKALALGFSSHLLVDVIAHNHFVPAHETVWVDIPLLTHLVAEWAMDAHIQRQLFATPAQLLAGNRDRLARFVAEQFHCSIEAATRSLCWLGRGDRWLRTSQLPNSLYRWGQWLDPRLRRRFDYYAAQTATRLAQINRLLEGAEPAWSADLICAKAKRARMRNYSVDELRDRLPLPADLFSQA
;
A
#
# COMPACT_ATOMS: atom_id res chain seq x y z
N MET A 1 -6.71 18.30 19.67
CA MET A 1 -5.97 17.35 20.54
C MET A 1 -6.56 15.93 20.63
N TRP A 2 -7.35 15.49 19.62
CA TRP A 2 -8.04 14.17 19.61
C TRP A 2 -7.48 13.16 18.62
N LEU A 3 -6.31 13.42 18.02
CA LEU A 3 -5.71 12.58 16.98
C LEU A 3 -4.77 11.49 17.50
N VAL A 4 -4.17 11.72 18.66
CA VAL A 4 -3.21 10.78 19.27
C VAL A 4 -3.87 9.44 19.63
N PRO A 5 -5.13 9.39 20.13
CA PRO A 5 -5.76 8.10 20.43
C PRO A 5 -6.14 7.27 19.20
N LEU A 6 -6.35 7.88 18.03
CA LEU A 6 -6.70 7.13 16.82
C LEU A 6 -5.51 6.35 16.24
N CYS A 7 -4.30 6.89 16.41
CA CYS A 7 -3.07 6.26 15.93
C CYS A 7 -2.52 5.17 16.88
N LEU A 8 -2.87 5.22 18.17
CA LEU A 8 -2.29 4.34 19.20
C LEU A 8 -2.93 2.95 19.32
N TYR A 9 -4.06 2.69 18.63
CA TYR A 9 -4.83 1.45 18.82
C TYR A 9 -4.70 0.42 17.68
N SER A 10 -3.90 0.68 16.65
CA SER A 10 -3.66 -0.29 15.58
C SER A 10 -2.17 -0.45 15.36
N THR A 11 -1.58 -1.47 16.00
CA THR A 11 -0.16 -1.81 15.82
C THR A 11 0.13 -2.59 14.53
N SER A 12 -0.86 -2.82 13.70
CA SER A 12 -0.77 -3.81 12.61
C SER A 12 -1.18 -3.33 11.22
N ALA A 13 -1.43 -2.05 10.98
CA ALA A 13 -1.94 -1.68 9.67
C ALA A 13 -1.64 -0.24 9.26
N PHE A 14 -0.38 0.07 9.03
CA PHE A 14 0.00 1.23 8.24
C PHE A 14 1.07 0.78 7.26
N ALA A 15 0.63 0.63 6.03
CA ALA A 15 1.43 0.47 4.84
C ALA A 15 1.70 1.84 4.22
N TRP A 16 2.44 1.92 3.13
CA TRP A 16 2.45 3.16 2.34
C TRP A 16 1.04 3.72 2.24
N GLY A 17 0.89 5.05 2.37
CA GLY A 17 -0.42 5.64 2.38
C GLY A 17 -1.20 5.33 1.09
N LEU A 18 -2.51 5.41 1.15
CA LEU A 18 -3.43 5.03 0.06
C LEU A 18 -3.08 5.68 -1.29
N TYR A 19 -2.51 6.90 -1.28
CA TYR A 19 -2.10 7.58 -2.53
C TYR A 19 -0.97 6.83 -3.22
N THR A 20 -0.01 6.33 -2.47
CA THR A 20 1.12 5.57 -3.01
C THR A 20 0.64 4.27 -3.65
N HIS A 21 -0.28 3.56 -3.02
CA HIS A 21 -0.85 2.32 -3.58
C HIS A 21 -1.67 2.59 -4.84
N VAL A 22 -2.49 3.63 -4.86
CA VAL A 22 -3.23 4.05 -6.06
C VAL A 22 -2.28 4.45 -7.20
N TYR A 23 -1.19 5.15 -6.88
CA TYR A 23 -0.17 5.52 -7.86
C TYR A 23 0.48 4.28 -8.50
N PHE A 24 0.86 3.28 -7.71
CA PHE A 24 1.46 2.07 -8.26
C PHE A 24 0.44 1.19 -9.01
N ALA A 25 -0.82 1.14 -8.56
CA ALA A 25 -1.89 0.51 -9.32
C ALA A 25 -2.11 1.20 -10.68
N GLN A 26 -2.03 2.53 -10.72
CA GLN A 26 -2.07 3.32 -11.96
C GLN A 26 -0.90 2.96 -12.88
N LEU A 27 0.33 2.88 -12.37
CA LEU A 27 1.49 2.45 -13.14
C LEU A 27 1.35 1.00 -13.64
N LEU A 28 0.79 0.10 -12.82
CA LEU A 28 0.51 -1.28 -13.21
C LEU A 28 -0.40 -1.33 -14.45
N ILE A 29 -1.46 -0.54 -14.49
CA ILE A 29 -2.44 -0.54 -15.59
C ILE A 29 -1.82 -0.09 -16.91
N TRP A 30 -1.03 0.97 -16.88
CA TRP A 30 -0.55 1.63 -18.10
C TRP A 30 0.92 1.41 -18.42
N GLY A 31 1.75 1.12 -17.42
CA GLY A 31 3.21 1.02 -17.56
C GLY A 31 3.77 -0.40 -17.53
N VAL A 32 3.04 -1.37 -16.94
CA VAL A 32 3.55 -2.74 -16.79
C VAL A 32 3.03 -3.66 -17.90
N PRO A 33 3.89 -4.45 -18.53
CA PRO A 33 3.49 -5.48 -19.48
C PRO A 33 2.93 -6.71 -18.74
N ILE A 34 1.65 -6.66 -18.31
CA ILE A 34 0.96 -7.84 -17.76
C ILE A 34 0.98 -8.92 -18.84
N ALA A 35 1.49 -10.12 -18.49
CA ALA A 35 1.71 -11.21 -19.45
C ALA A 35 0.42 -11.72 -20.05
N ASP A 36 -0.63 -11.90 -19.24
CA ASP A 36 -1.96 -12.26 -19.73
C ASP A 36 -2.60 -11.09 -20.51
N PRO A 37 -2.80 -11.23 -21.84
CA PRO A 37 -3.40 -10.16 -22.65
C PRO A 37 -4.86 -9.87 -22.30
N ALA A 38 -5.59 -10.85 -21.78
CA ALA A 38 -6.99 -10.67 -21.37
C ALA A 38 -7.06 -9.83 -20.11
N LEU A 39 -6.25 -10.17 -19.09
CA LEU A 39 -6.15 -9.43 -17.85
C LEU A 39 -5.62 -8.00 -18.08
N ARG A 40 -4.65 -7.83 -18.99
CA ARG A 40 -4.13 -6.52 -19.38
C ARG A 40 -5.22 -5.64 -20.02
N ARG A 41 -6.02 -6.19 -20.94
CA ARG A 41 -7.16 -5.46 -21.52
C ARG A 41 -8.23 -5.13 -20.48
N LEU A 42 -8.52 -6.06 -19.59
CA LEU A 42 -9.45 -5.89 -18.48
C LEU A 42 -9.01 -4.75 -17.56
N ALA A 43 -7.74 -4.72 -17.13
CA ALA A 43 -7.19 -3.67 -16.28
C ALA A 43 -7.36 -2.28 -16.92
N ARG A 44 -7.10 -2.16 -18.21
CA ARG A 44 -7.27 -0.91 -18.96
C ARG A 44 -8.73 -0.52 -19.19
N ARG A 45 -9.66 -1.48 -19.24
CA ARG A 45 -11.10 -1.24 -19.39
C ARG A 45 -11.74 -0.84 -18.05
N MET A 46 -11.21 -1.34 -16.93
CA MET A 46 -11.73 -1.11 -15.58
C MET A 46 -10.70 -0.48 -14.64
N PRO A 47 -10.02 0.62 -15.02
CA PRO A 47 -8.90 1.16 -14.26
C PRO A 47 -9.31 1.61 -12.86
N GLN A 48 -10.51 2.16 -12.69
CA GLN A 48 -11.01 2.59 -11.40
C GLN A 48 -11.18 1.42 -10.42
N LEU A 49 -11.57 0.23 -10.89
CA LEU A 49 -11.69 -0.94 -10.02
C LEU A 49 -10.32 -1.49 -9.61
N VAL A 50 -9.34 -1.52 -10.52
CA VAL A 50 -7.97 -1.90 -10.16
C VAL A 50 -7.41 -0.94 -9.11
N MET A 51 -7.52 0.36 -9.34
CA MET A 51 -7.07 1.37 -8.36
C MET A 51 -7.84 1.29 -7.03
N SER A 52 -9.16 1.02 -7.07
CA SER A 52 -9.95 0.81 -5.84
C SER A 52 -9.53 -0.46 -5.10
N GLY A 53 -9.23 -1.53 -5.82
CA GLY A 53 -8.72 -2.79 -5.28
C GLY A 53 -7.43 -2.59 -4.48
N ALA A 54 -6.57 -1.69 -4.95
CA ALA A 54 -5.34 -1.32 -4.24
C ALA A 54 -5.56 -0.57 -2.92
N CYS A 55 -6.78 -0.13 -2.62
CA CYS A 55 -7.11 0.45 -1.32
C CYS A 55 -7.64 -0.57 -0.30
N LEU A 56 -8.00 -1.80 -0.74
CA LEU A 56 -8.71 -2.75 0.10
C LEU A 56 -7.87 -3.39 1.22
N PRO A 57 -6.57 -3.68 1.04
CA PRO A 57 -5.77 -4.25 2.13
C PRO A 57 -5.78 -3.37 3.38
N ASP A 58 -5.84 -2.05 3.25
CA ASP A 58 -5.89 -1.11 4.37
C ASP A 58 -7.19 -1.14 5.19
N LEU A 59 -8.17 -1.96 4.81
CA LEU A 59 -9.31 -2.29 5.67
C LEU A 59 -8.87 -2.97 6.97
N ALA A 60 -7.68 -3.58 7.02
CA ALA A 60 -7.07 -4.11 8.24
C ALA A 60 -7.03 -3.09 9.38
N VAL A 61 -6.79 -1.82 9.07
CA VAL A 61 -6.78 -0.70 10.05
C VAL A 61 -8.12 -0.57 10.79
N LEU A 62 -9.21 -0.94 10.13
CA LEU A 62 -10.57 -0.75 10.59
C LEU A 62 -11.20 -2.02 11.17
N GLY A 63 -10.62 -3.19 10.87
CA GLY A 63 -11.16 -4.50 11.25
C GLY A 63 -11.63 -4.60 12.70
N PRO A 64 -10.78 -4.26 13.68
CA PRO A 64 -11.16 -4.30 15.09
C PRO A 64 -12.32 -3.36 15.46
N ARG A 65 -12.43 -2.21 14.77
CA ARG A 65 -13.45 -1.18 15.06
C ARG A 65 -14.83 -1.51 14.49
N VAL A 66 -14.86 -2.30 13.43
CA VAL A 66 -16.12 -2.66 12.76
C VAL A 66 -16.56 -4.09 13.06
N GLY A 67 -15.81 -4.80 13.91
CA GLY A 67 -16.12 -6.19 14.29
C GLY A 67 -15.91 -7.18 13.13
N ALA A 68 -15.00 -6.88 12.20
CA ALA A 68 -14.68 -7.74 11.07
C ALA A 68 -13.25 -8.33 11.22
N PRO A 69 -13.08 -9.42 11.99
CA PRO A 69 -11.77 -10.04 12.22
C PRO A 69 -11.10 -10.51 10.92
N ALA A 70 -11.88 -10.83 9.90
CA ALA A 70 -11.38 -11.27 8.60
C ALA A 70 -10.54 -10.20 7.86
N PHE A 71 -10.58 -8.93 8.29
CA PHE A 71 -9.69 -7.91 7.73
C PHE A 71 -8.26 -7.97 8.28
N GLN A 72 -7.99 -8.79 9.30
CA GLN A 72 -6.64 -8.96 9.84
C GLN A 72 -5.69 -9.64 8.83
N ASP A 73 -6.21 -10.49 7.95
CA ASP A 73 -5.43 -11.27 6.98
C ASP A 73 -5.26 -10.56 5.62
N THR A 74 -5.61 -9.28 5.53
CA THR A 74 -5.57 -8.57 4.24
C THR A 74 -4.16 -8.39 3.68
N HIS A 75 -3.11 -8.46 4.50
CA HIS A 75 -1.72 -8.36 4.07
C HIS A 75 -1.02 -9.72 3.89
N GLU A 76 -1.78 -10.81 3.89
CA GLU A 76 -1.25 -12.15 3.65
C GLU A 76 -1.29 -12.55 2.17
N TRP A 77 -0.22 -13.19 1.69
CA TRP A 77 -0.15 -13.71 0.32
C TRP A 77 -1.22 -14.74 0.02
N GLY A 78 -1.57 -15.56 1.02
CA GLY A 78 -2.67 -16.51 0.92
C GLY A 78 -4.00 -15.85 0.55
N ARG A 79 -4.28 -14.67 1.10
CA ARG A 79 -5.49 -13.90 0.77
C ARG A 79 -5.45 -13.38 -0.67
N ALA A 80 -4.33 -12.78 -1.11
CA ALA A 80 -4.19 -12.31 -2.48
C ALA A 80 -4.37 -13.44 -3.52
N ARG A 81 -3.76 -14.61 -3.26
CA ARG A 81 -3.93 -15.81 -4.11
C ARG A 81 -5.37 -16.29 -4.15
N ALA A 82 -6.04 -16.34 -2.99
CA ALA A 82 -7.44 -16.74 -2.92
C ALA A 82 -8.34 -15.80 -3.74
N LEU A 83 -8.15 -14.48 -3.63
CA LEU A 83 -8.90 -13.50 -4.40
C LEU A 83 -8.68 -13.65 -5.91
N LEU A 84 -7.43 -13.85 -6.35
CA LEU A 84 -7.12 -14.06 -7.77
C LEU A 84 -7.73 -15.36 -8.30
N HIS A 85 -7.66 -16.44 -7.52
CA HIS A 85 -8.15 -17.75 -7.93
C HIS A 85 -9.68 -17.84 -7.96
N HIS A 86 -10.37 -17.21 -7.00
CA HIS A 86 -11.81 -17.29 -6.87
C HIS A 86 -12.55 -16.21 -7.69
N ALA A 87 -11.85 -15.24 -8.29
CA ALA A 87 -12.45 -14.19 -9.10
C ALA A 87 -13.16 -14.77 -10.32
N ARG A 88 -14.49 -14.64 -10.37
CA ARG A 88 -15.36 -15.16 -11.44
C ARG A 88 -15.70 -14.11 -12.48
N SER A 89 -15.95 -12.88 -12.03
CA SER A 89 -16.31 -11.77 -12.89
C SER A 89 -15.10 -10.92 -13.26
N ASP A 90 -15.23 -10.12 -14.31
CA ASP A 90 -14.24 -9.13 -14.71
C ASP A 90 -14.02 -8.07 -13.61
N GLU A 91 -15.07 -7.69 -12.87
CA GLU A 91 -14.98 -6.75 -11.75
C GLU A 91 -14.14 -7.32 -10.62
N GLU A 92 -14.38 -8.58 -10.22
CA GLU A 92 -13.60 -9.26 -9.19
C GLU A 92 -12.13 -9.42 -9.57
N LYS A 93 -11.85 -9.79 -10.83
CA LYS A 93 -10.47 -9.89 -11.34
C LYS A 93 -9.74 -8.54 -11.29
N ALA A 94 -10.43 -7.45 -11.65
CA ALA A 94 -9.86 -6.11 -11.56
C ALA A 94 -9.54 -5.71 -10.11
N LEU A 95 -10.45 -5.99 -9.17
CA LEU A 95 -10.26 -5.73 -7.75
C LEU A 95 -9.14 -6.59 -7.16
N ALA A 96 -9.10 -7.89 -7.48
CA ALA A 96 -8.06 -8.81 -7.02
C ALA A 96 -6.67 -8.43 -7.57
N LEU A 97 -6.58 -7.97 -8.81
CA LEU A 97 -5.34 -7.46 -9.39
C LEU A 97 -4.83 -6.23 -8.62
N GLY A 98 -5.72 -5.28 -8.33
CA GLY A 98 -5.38 -4.11 -7.52
C GLY A 98 -4.93 -4.47 -6.11
N PHE A 99 -5.66 -5.36 -5.44
CA PHE A 99 -5.32 -5.90 -4.13
C PHE A 99 -3.91 -6.52 -4.12
N SER A 100 -3.61 -7.35 -5.11
CA SER A 100 -2.31 -8.00 -5.25
C SER A 100 -1.18 -7.02 -5.53
N SER A 101 -1.47 -5.94 -6.28
CA SER A 101 -0.47 -4.88 -6.53
C SER A 101 -0.11 -4.13 -5.26
N HIS A 102 -1.06 -3.90 -4.35
CA HIS A 102 -0.81 -3.30 -3.05
C HIS A 102 0.21 -4.13 -2.26
N LEU A 103 -0.04 -5.42 -2.08
CA LEU A 103 0.85 -6.29 -1.31
C LEU A 103 2.25 -6.37 -1.92
N LEU A 104 2.36 -6.42 -3.26
CA LEU A 104 3.65 -6.45 -3.93
C LEU A 104 4.47 -5.18 -3.66
N VAL A 105 3.80 -4.04 -3.61
CA VAL A 105 4.41 -2.74 -3.29
C VAL A 105 4.80 -2.67 -1.82
N ASP A 106 4.00 -3.25 -0.94
CA ASP A 106 4.25 -3.30 0.50
C ASP A 106 5.50 -4.10 0.89
N VAL A 107 5.89 -5.08 0.08
CA VAL A 107 7.18 -5.77 0.29
C VAL A 107 8.33 -4.75 0.34
N ILE A 108 8.34 -3.78 -0.55
CA ILE A 108 9.38 -2.74 -0.58
C ILE A 108 9.18 -1.74 0.55
N ALA A 109 7.93 -1.33 0.78
CA ALA A 109 7.60 -0.39 1.85
C ALA A 109 8.08 -0.88 3.20
N HIS A 110 7.59 -2.05 3.61
CA HIS A 110 7.78 -2.56 4.97
C HIS A 110 9.10 -3.27 5.20
N ASN A 111 9.77 -3.74 4.15
CA ASN A 111 11.05 -4.43 4.31
C ASN A 111 12.26 -3.53 4.04
N HIS A 112 12.09 -2.40 3.34
CA HIS A 112 13.22 -1.56 2.92
C HIS A 112 12.98 -0.08 3.20
N PHE A 113 11.93 0.53 2.66
CA PHE A 113 11.69 1.97 2.77
C PHE A 113 11.49 2.43 4.23
N VAL A 114 10.51 1.87 4.91
CA VAL A 114 10.19 2.24 6.29
C VAL A 114 11.36 1.95 7.25
N PRO A 115 11.95 0.72 7.26
CA PRO A 115 13.06 0.43 8.15
C PRO A 115 14.29 1.32 7.93
N ALA A 116 14.56 1.74 6.69
CA ALA A 116 15.64 2.68 6.40
C ALA A 116 15.37 4.05 7.03
N HIS A 117 14.13 4.56 6.94
CA HIS A 117 13.75 5.83 7.55
C HIS A 117 13.73 5.75 9.09
N GLU A 118 13.23 4.65 9.66
CA GLU A 118 13.27 4.40 11.10
C GLU A 118 14.70 4.35 11.66
N THR A 119 15.68 3.96 10.85
CA THR A 119 17.08 3.91 11.27
C THR A 119 17.76 5.28 11.17
N VAL A 120 17.37 6.11 10.18
CA VAL A 120 18.03 7.39 9.89
C VAL A 120 17.37 8.58 10.61
N TRP A 121 16.06 8.51 10.83
CA TRP A 121 15.30 9.59 11.46
C TRP A 121 15.25 9.42 12.99
N VAL A 122 14.13 9.75 13.62
CA VAL A 122 13.95 9.68 15.07
C VAL A 122 13.58 8.25 15.48
N ASP A 123 14.19 7.73 16.55
CA ASP A 123 13.91 6.39 17.09
C ASP A 123 12.55 6.33 17.83
N ILE A 124 11.49 6.69 17.12
CA ILE A 124 10.10 6.51 17.51
C ILE A 124 9.43 5.75 16.35
N PRO A 125 9.55 4.42 16.31
CA PRO A 125 9.25 3.62 15.12
C PRO A 125 7.88 3.89 14.52
N LEU A 126 6.82 3.86 15.33
CA LEU A 126 5.45 4.09 14.82
C LEU A 126 5.27 5.48 14.23
N LEU A 127 5.84 6.52 14.87
CA LEU A 127 5.73 7.88 14.37
C LEU A 127 6.52 8.07 13.07
N THR A 128 7.75 7.56 13.05
CA THR A 128 8.61 7.64 11.86
C THR A 128 8.00 6.89 10.68
N HIS A 129 7.41 5.72 10.93
CA HIS A 129 6.66 4.95 9.97
C HIS A 129 5.55 5.79 9.31
N LEU A 130 4.63 6.31 10.12
CA LEU A 130 3.52 7.15 9.64
C LEU A 130 4.00 8.39 8.88
N VAL A 131 5.02 9.07 9.41
CA VAL A 131 5.55 10.28 8.79
C VAL A 131 6.19 9.98 7.44
N ALA A 132 6.93 8.87 7.31
CA ALA A 132 7.56 8.48 6.06
C ALA A 132 6.51 8.18 4.98
N GLU A 133 5.44 7.47 5.33
CA GLU A 133 4.36 7.10 4.42
C GLU A 133 3.53 8.30 3.98
N TRP A 134 3.11 9.13 4.92
CA TRP A 134 2.34 10.33 4.60
C TRP A 134 3.15 11.35 3.80
N ALA A 135 4.47 11.42 4.04
CA ALA A 135 5.35 12.25 3.25
C ALA A 135 5.53 11.71 1.83
N MET A 136 5.61 10.37 1.65
CA MET A 136 5.63 9.76 0.32
C MET A 136 4.33 10.03 -0.43
N ASP A 137 3.19 9.87 0.22
CA ASP A 137 1.88 10.22 -0.34
C ASP A 137 1.84 11.68 -0.82
N ALA A 138 2.35 12.62 -0.01
CA ALA A 138 2.42 14.03 -0.38
C ALA A 138 3.35 14.27 -1.59
N HIS A 139 4.43 13.49 -1.67
CA HIS A 139 5.39 13.57 -2.78
C HIS A 139 4.76 13.20 -4.12
N ILE A 140 3.96 12.13 -4.16
CA ILE A 140 3.39 11.58 -5.40
C ILE A 140 1.98 12.06 -5.72
N GLN A 141 1.26 12.69 -4.79
CA GLN A 141 -0.18 12.99 -4.91
C GLN A 141 -0.59 13.71 -6.21
N ARG A 142 0.30 14.53 -6.78
CA ARG A 142 0.03 15.29 -8.02
C ARG A 142 0.05 14.42 -9.27
N GLN A 143 0.47 13.16 -9.15
CA GLN A 143 0.58 12.21 -10.27
C GLN A 143 -0.62 11.28 -10.37
N LEU A 144 -1.59 11.40 -9.44
CA LEU A 144 -2.78 10.56 -9.44
C LEU A 144 -3.86 11.11 -10.36
N PHE A 145 -4.52 10.22 -11.10
CA PHE A 145 -5.71 10.54 -11.89
C PHE A 145 -7.00 10.61 -11.04
N ALA A 146 -7.05 9.86 -9.95
CA ALA A 146 -8.15 9.86 -9.01
C ALA A 146 -7.65 9.65 -7.58
N THR A 147 -8.26 10.31 -6.61
CA THR A 147 -7.90 10.13 -5.19
C THR A 147 -8.54 8.85 -4.62
N PRO A 148 -7.94 8.23 -3.59
CA PRO A 148 -8.53 7.09 -2.89
C PRO A 148 -9.96 7.34 -2.43
N ALA A 149 -10.23 8.51 -1.85
CA ALA A 149 -11.57 8.89 -1.41
C ALA A 149 -12.59 8.95 -2.56
N GLN A 150 -12.19 9.41 -3.75
CA GLN A 150 -13.04 9.40 -4.96
C GLN A 150 -13.28 7.98 -5.46
N LEU A 151 -12.24 7.15 -5.53
CA LEU A 151 -12.31 5.75 -5.96
C LEU A 151 -13.24 4.93 -5.05
N LEU A 152 -13.06 5.03 -3.73
CA LEU A 152 -13.88 4.33 -2.74
C LEU A 152 -15.34 4.79 -2.76
N ALA A 153 -15.60 6.09 -2.96
CA ALA A 153 -16.96 6.62 -3.03
C ALA A 153 -17.66 6.24 -4.36
N GLY A 154 -16.94 6.37 -5.48
CA GLY A 154 -17.50 6.11 -6.82
C GLY A 154 -17.80 4.64 -7.10
N ASN A 155 -17.11 3.72 -6.42
CA ASN A 155 -17.30 2.28 -6.60
C ASN A 155 -17.90 1.58 -5.36
N ARG A 156 -18.47 2.32 -4.42
CA ARG A 156 -18.88 1.85 -3.08
C ARG A 156 -19.65 0.55 -3.10
N ASP A 157 -20.71 0.46 -3.89
CA ASP A 157 -21.63 -0.70 -3.87
C ASP A 157 -20.95 -1.96 -4.43
N ARG A 158 -20.11 -1.81 -5.45
CA ARG A 158 -19.31 -2.90 -6.02
C ARG A 158 -18.28 -3.39 -5.01
N LEU A 159 -17.56 -2.46 -4.38
CA LEU A 159 -16.57 -2.75 -3.35
C LEU A 159 -17.21 -3.41 -2.13
N ALA A 160 -18.37 -2.91 -1.67
CA ALA A 160 -19.07 -3.47 -0.52
C ALA A 160 -19.51 -4.91 -0.76
N ARG A 161 -20.05 -5.22 -1.94
CA ARG A 161 -20.40 -6.61 -2.32
C ARG A 161 -19.16 -7.50 -2.36
N PHE A 162 -18.10 -7.07 -3.06
CA PHE A 162 -16.84 -7.81 -3.12
C PHE A 162 -16.25 -8.06 -1.73
N VAL A 163 -16.14 -7.03 -0.90
CA VAL A 163 -15.60 -7.15 0.47
C VAL A 163 -16.48 -8.06 1.33
N ALA A 164 -17.81 -7.90 1.29
CA ALA A 164 -18.72 -8.74 2.07
C ALA A 164 -18.59 -10.22 1.71
N GLU A 165 -18.51 -10.54 0.42
CA GLU A 165 -18.38 -11.89 -0.08
C GLU A 165 -17.01 -12.49 0.23
N GLN A 166 -15.94 -11.79 -0.12
CA GLN A 166 -14.57 -12.32 -0.01
C GLN A 166 -14.04 -12.36 1.42
N PHE A 167 -14.55 -11.50 2.30
CA PHE A 167 -14.12 -11.42 3.70
C PHE A 167 -15.21 -11.91 4.69
N HIS A 168 -16.28 -12.52 4.19
CA HIS A 168 -17.34 -13.14 4.99
C HIS A 168 -17.91 -12.21 6.08
N CYS A 169 -18.17 -10.95 5.71
CA CYS A 169 -18.78 -9.97 6.60
C CYS A 169 -20.10 -9.45 6.01
N SER A 170 -20.89 -8.71 6.81
CA SER A 170 -22.11 -8.12 6.27
C SER A 170 -21.83 -6.97 5.31
N ILE A 171 -22.74 -6.73 4.36
CA ILE A 171 -22.63 -5.60 3.42
C ILE A 171 -22.58 -4.26 4.17
N GLU A 172 -23.29 -4.16 5.29
CA GLU A 172 -23.29 -2.96 6.16
C GLU A 172 -21.92 -2.75 6.81
N ALA A 173 -21.25 -3.82 7.27
CA ALA A 173 -19.90 -3.75 7.82
C ALA A 173 -18.89 -3.35 6.75
N ALA A 174 -18.96 -3.98 5.57
CA ALA A 174 -18.13 -3.63 4.43
C ALA A 174 -18.33 -2.15 4.01
N THR A 175 -19.58 -1.72 3.86
CA THR A 175 -19.92 -0.33 3.50
C THR A 175 -19.40 0.66 4.53
N ARG A 176 -19.59 0.39 5.83
CA ARG A 176 -19.07 1.24 6.90
C ARG A 176 -17.56 1.36 6.84
N SER A 177 -16.85 0.24 6.66
CA SER A 177 -15.39 0.22 6.60
C SER A 177 -14.87 1.05 5.44
N LEU A 178 -15.43 0.87 4.24
CA LEU A 178 -15.08 1.66 3.06
C LEU A 178 -15.36 3.16 3.26
N CYS A 179 -16.49 3.50 3.88
CA CYS A 179 -16.83 4.88 4.21
C CYS A 179 -15.85 5.50 5.22
N TRP A 180 -15.45 4.75 6.26
CA TRP A 180 -14.49 5.22 7.25
C TRP A 180 -13.12 5.41 6.63
N LEU A 181 -12.65 4.47 5.80
CA LEU A 181 -11.37 4.57 5.09
C LEU A 181 -11.35 5.83 4.19
N GLY A 182 -12.37 6.02 3.37
CA GLY A 182 -12.45 7.17 2.48
C GLY A 182 -12.63 8.51 3.22
N ARG A 183 -13.32 8.52 4.38
CA ARG A 183 -13.43 9.72 5.22
C ARG A 183 -12.11 10.05 5.91
N GLY A 184 -11.42 9.03 6.42
CA GLY A 184 -10.11 9.18 7.04
C GLY A 184 -9.09 9.76 6.07
N ASP A 185 -9.01 9.22 4.86
CA ASP A 185 -8.17 9.74 3.80
C ASP A 185 -8.51 11.20 3.46
N ARG A 186 -9.78 11.50 3.22
CA ARG A 186 -10.22 12.87 2.93
C ARG A 186 -9.84 13.84 4.05
N TRP A 187 -10.07 13.46 5.29
CA TRP A 187 -9.72 14.28 6.45
C TRP A 187 -8.21 14.52 6.52
N LEU A 188 -7.40 13.47 6.32
CA LEU A 188 -5.94 13.57 6.32
C LEU A 188 -5.46 14.55 5.25
N ARG A 189 -6.07 14.54 4.05
CA ARG A 189 -5.70 15.45 2.96
C ARG A 189 -6.16 16.88 3.21
N THR A 190 -7.37 17.08 3.73
CA THR A 190 -7.88 18.43 4.07
C THR A 190 -7.10 19.07 5.19
N SER A 191 -6.55 18.29 6.14
CA SER A 191 -5.68 18.79 7.20
C SER A 191 -4.33 19.35 6.72
N GLN A 192 -3.93 19.06 5.47
CA GLN A 192 -2.62 19.39 4.91
C GLN A 192 -1.42 18.81 5.71
N LEU A 193 -1.68 17.93 6.66
CA LEU A 193 -0.65 17.33 7.50
C LEU A 193 0.43 16.59 6.70
N PRO A 194 0.09 15.72 5.71
CA PRO A 194 1.10 15.07 4.87
C PRO A 194 1.99 16.06 4.13
N ASN A 195 1.41 17.12 3.57
CA ASN A 195 2.16 18.15 2.86
C ASN A 195 3.10 18.93 3.79
N SER A 196 2.66 19.20 5.01
CA SER A 196 3.48 19.90 6.01
C SER A 196 4.64 19.02 6.47
N LEU A 197 4.39 17.74 6.74
CA LEU A 197 5.43 16.77 7.11
C LEU A 197 6.45 16.59 5.99
N TYR A 198 6.00 16.50 4.73
CA TYR A 198 6.90 16.40 3.60
C TYR A 198 7.79 17.65 3.44
N ARG A 199 7.23 18.86 3.58
CA ARG A 199 8.01 20.11 3.52
C ARG A 199 9.03 20.21 4.66
N TRP A 200 8.63 19.86 5.88
CA TRP A 200 9.54 19.82 7.03
C TRP A 200 10.63 18.78 6.83
N GLY A 201 10.28 17.60 6.34
CA GLY A 201 11.25 16.57 5.99
C GLY A 201 12.27 17.06 4.97
N GLN A 202 11.85 17.78 3.92
CA GLN A 202 12.77 18.36 2.93
C GLN A 202 13.67 19.44 3.51
N TRP A 203 13.19 20.19 4.49
CA TRP A 203 13.99 21.21 5.16
C TRP A 203 15.06 20.58 6.07
N LEU A 204 14.70 19.51 6.76
CA LEU A 204 15.64 18.77 7.66
C LEU A 204 16.59 17.86 6.86
N ASP A 205 16.17 17.36 5.74
CA ASP A 205 16.92 16.44 4.88
C ASP A 205 16.79 16.85 3.41
N PRO A 206 17.74 17.63 2.89
CA PRO A 206 17.73 18.08 1.48
C PRO A 206 17.74 16.94 0.46
N ARG A 207 18.18 15.73 0.86
CA ARG A 207 18.22 14.54 0.00
C ARG A 207 16.87 13.80 -0.05
N LEU A 208 15.89 14.16 0.80
CA LEU A 208 14.62 13.45 0.95
C LEU A 208 13.89 13.26 -0.39
N ARG A 209 13.79 14.33 -1.19
CA ARG A 209 13.12 14.27 -2.49
C ARG A 209 13.76 13.24 -3.43
N ARG A 210 15.10 13.29 -3.55
CA ARG A 210 15.84 12.33 -4.42
C ARG A 210 15.69 10.89 -3.94
N ARG A 211 15.65 10.69 -2.63
CA ARG A 211 15.42 9.38 -2.02
C ARG A 211 14.01 8.88 -2.32
N PHE A 212 12.99 9.72 -2.22
CA PHE A 212 11.62 9.36 -2.56
C PHE A 212 11.46 9.04 -4.04
N ASP A 213 12.04 9.87 -4.92
CA ASP A 213 12.09 9.59 -6.37
C ASP A 213 12.76 8.23 -6.65
N TYR A 214 13.86 7.93 -5.95
CA TYR A 214 14.57 6.65 -6.08
C TYR A 214 13.67 5.47 -5.67
N TYR A 215 13.04 5.51 -4.50
CA TYR A 215 12.16 4.42 -4.05
C TYR A 215 10.95 4.25 -4.96
N ALA A 216 10.33 5.34 -5.39
CA ALA A 216 9.21 5.28 -6.33
C ALA A 216 9.63 4.65 -7.66
N ALA A 217 10.75 5.06 -8.23
CA ALA A 217 11.28 4.50 -9.47
C ALA A 217 11.67 3.02 -9.33
N GLN A 218 12.35 2.66 -8.24
CA GLN A 218 12.73 1.28 -7.97
C GLN A 218 11.53 0.37 -7.76
N THR A 219 10.50 0.82 -7.05
CA THR A 219 9.25 0.08 -6.87
C THR A 219 8.53 -0.10 -8.22
N ALA A 220 8.47 0.96 -9.03
CA ALA A 220 7.89 0.88 -10.37
C ALA A 220 8.55 -0.19 -11.26
N THR A 221 9.86 -0.34 -11.20
CA THR A 221 10.57 -1.39 -11.97
C THR A 221 10.22 -2.81 -11.50
N ARG A 222 9.87 -3.00 -10.22
CA ARG A 222 9.49 -4.30 -9.64
C ARG A 222 8.03 -4.67 -9.90
N LEU A 223 7.19 -3.71 -10.29
CA LEU A 223 5.78 -4.00 -10.60
C LEU A 223 5.61 -5.05 -11.71
N ALA A 224 6.59 -5.19 -12.64
CA ALA A 224 6.55 -6.23 -13.67
C ALA A 224 6.57 -7.65 -13.08
N GLN A 225 7.04 -7.81 -11.82
CA GLN A 225 7.06 -9.08 -11.10
C GLN A 225 5.66 -9.53 -10.66
N ILE A 226 4.63 -8.70 -10.85
CA ILE A 226 3.22 -9.10 -10.68
C ILE A 226 2.89 -10.35 -11.50
N ASN A 227 3.52 -10.54 -12.66
CA ASN A 227 3.30 -11.70 -13.50
C ASN A 227 3.62 -13.01 -12.77
N ARG A 228 4.71 -13.05 -11.98
CA ARG A 228 5.07 -14.21 -11.17
C ARG A 228 4.03 -14.49 -10.07
N LEU A 229 3.50 -13.43 -9.44
CA LEU A 229 2.41 -13.55 -8.47
C LEU A 229 1.14 -14.10 -9.13
N LEU A 230 0.80 -13.63 -10.32
CA LEU A 230 -0.34 -14.12 -11.12
C LEU A 230 -0.17 -15.58 -11.56
N GLU A 231 1.07 -16.05 -11.72
CA GLU A 231 1.42 -17.45 -11.99
C GLU A 231 1.43 -18.33 -10.72
N GLY A 232 1.11 -17.74 -9.55
CA GLY A 232 1.02 -18.46 -8.28
C GLY A 232 2.31 -18.46 -7.45
N ALA A 233 3.38 -17.80 -7.89
CA ALA A 233 4.58 -17.63 -7.07
C ALA A 233 4.29 -16.68 -5.89
N GLU A 234 5.06 -16.83 -4.81
CA GLU A 234 4.94 -15.99 -3.61
C GLU A 234 6.25 -15.24 -3.37
N PRO A 235 6.23 -13.94 -3.14
CA PRO A 235 7.42 -13.18 -2.81
C PRO A 235 8.14 -13.72 -1.57
N ALA A 236 9.46 -13.59 -1.55
CA ALA A 236 10.30 -14.08 -0.45
C ALA A 236 10.12 -13.30 0.86
N TRP A 237 9.54 -12.11 0.78
CA TRP A 237 9.27 -11.24 1.94
C TRP A 237 7.77 -11.08 2.18
N SER A 238 7.43 -11.06 3.48
CA SER A 238 6.07 -10.70 3.90
C SER A 238 5.73 -9.25 3.50
N ALA A 239 4.49 -9.03 3.11
CA ALA A 239 3.92 -7.70 2.96
C ALA A 239 3.47 -7.10 4.30
N ASP A 240 3.50 -7.90 5.39
CA ASP A 240 3.04 -7.53 6.71
C ASP A 240 4.09 -6.72 7.49
N LEU A 241 3.60 -5.96 8.47
CA LEU A 241 4.38 -5.15 9.42
C LEU A 241 5.13 -5.97 10.48
N ILE A 242 4.82 -7.25 10.63
CA ILE A 242 5.41 -8.11 11.66
C ILE A 242 6.94 -8.15 11.49
N CYS A 243 7.67 -7.94 12.60
CA CYS A 243 9.14 -7.92 12.66
C CYS A 243 9.84 -6.61 12.30
N ALA A 244 9.23 -5.45 12.54
CA ALA A 244 9.91 -4.14 12.37
C ALA A 244 11.27 -4.09 13.07
N LYS A 245 11.42 -4.71 14.25
CA LYS A 245 12.69 -4.78 14.99
C LYS A 245 13.77 -5.56 14.23
N ALA A 246 13.45 -6.72 13.67
CA ALA A 246 14.38 -7.52 12.87
C ALA A 246 14.73 -6.83 11.55
N LYS A 247 13.75 -6.19 10.90
CA LYS A 247 13.95 -5.43 9.68
C LYS A 247 14.88 -4.24 9.93
N ARG A 248 14.71 -3.48 11.02
CA ARG A 248 15.61 -2.39 11.44
C ARG A 248 17.00 -2.90 11.79
N ALA A 249 17.12 -4.03 12.48
CA ALA A 249 18.43 -4.63 12.79
C ALA A 249 19.22 -4.94 11.51
N ARG A 250 18.56 -5.39 10.45
CA ARG A 250 19.16 -5.61 9.13
C ARG A 250 19.68 -4.32 8.51
N MET A 251 18.98 -3.18 8.72
CA MET A 251 19.41 -1.89 8.18
C MET A 251 20.74 -1.40 8.78
N ARG A 252 21.14 -1.88 9.95
CA ARG A 252 22.44 -1.55 10.59
C ARG A 252 23.65 -2.08 9.81
N ASN A 253 23.44 -2.99 8.87
CA ASN A 253 24.49 -3.49 7.98
C ASN A 253 24.84 -2.52 6.84
N TYR A 254 24.03 -1.48 6.65
CA TYR A 254 24.23 -0.45 5.64
C TYR A 254 24.82 0.81 6.25
N SER A 255 25.62 1.54 5.49
CA SER A 255 26.11 2.85 5.91
C SER A 255 24.97 3.86 5.98
N VAL A 256 25.15 4.89 6.83
CA VAL A 256 24.17 5.99 6.95
C VAL A 256 23.95 6.70 5.60
N ASP A 257 25.00 6.80 4.79
CA ASP A 257 24.90 7.42 3.45
C ASP A 257 24.08 6.56 2.48
N GLU A 258 24.26 5.24 2.48
CA GLU A 258 23.40 4.34 1.69
C GLU A 258 21.94 4.44 2.11
N LEU A 259 21.65 4.45 3.42
CA LEU A 259 20.30 4.59 3.93
C LEU A 259 19.68 5.95 3.59
N ARG A 260 20.50 7.01 3.56
CA ARG A 260 20.04 8.37 3.24
C ARG A 260 19.89 8.64 1.75
N ASP A 261 20.64 7.96 0.90
CA ASP A 261 20.63 8.23 -0.55
C ASP A 261 19.89 7.14 -1.33
N ARG A 262 20.43 5.95 -1.37
CA ARG A 262 20.01 4.90 -2.30
C ARG A 262 20.24 3.51 -1.72
N LEU A 263 19.47 3.14 -0.71
CA LEU A 263 19.53 1.77 -0.20
C LEU A 263 19.28 0.79 -1.36
N PRO A 264 20.18 -0.15 -1.64
CA PRO A 264 19.97 -1.16 -2.66
C PRO A 264 18.71 -1.98 -2.36
N LEU A 265 17.82 -2.10 -3.34
CA LEU A 265 16.63 -2.94 -3.24
C LEU A 265 16.85 -4.25 -3.98
N PRO A 266 16.28 -5.37 -3.53
CA PRO A 266 16.36 -6.64 -4.25
C PRO A 266 15.90 -6.45 -5.70
N ALA A 267 16.67 -6.99 -6.63
CA ALA A 267 16.28 -7.00 -8.04
C ALA A 267 15.09 -7.94 -8.28
N ASP A 268 15.05 -9.04 -7.54
CA ASP A 268 13.98 -10.03 -7.56
C ASP A 268 13.32 -10.11 -6.17
N LEU A 269 12.00 -9.88 -6.10
CA LEU A 269 11.22 -9.97 -4.86
C LEU A 269 10.80 -11.40 -4.50
N PHE A 270 11.08 -12.37 -5.38
CA PHE A 270 10.71 -13.78 -5.20
C PHE A 270 11.89 -14.67 -4.80
N SER A 271 13.11 -14.19 -4.95
CA SER A 271 14.32 -14.87 -4.46
C SER A 271 14.81 -14.22 -3.17
N GLN A 272 15.21 -15.05 -2.21
CA GLN A 272 15.98 -14.58 -1.05
C GLN A 272 17.39 -14.20 -1.54
N ALA A 273 17.82 -13.00 -1.22
CA ALA A 273 19.18 -12.57 -1.48
C ALA A 273 20.17 -13.29 -0.58
#